data_2d1a56242f87e2306ecd11d4a1459f4d
#
_entry.id   2d1a56242f87e2306ecd11d4a1459f4d
#
_cell.length_a   1.000
_cell.length_b   1.000
_cell.length_c   1.000
_cell.angle_alpha   90.00
_cell.angle_beta   90.00
_cell.angle_gamma   90.00
#
_symmetry.space_group_name_H-M   'P 1'
#
loop_
_entity.id
_entity.type
_entity.pdbx_description
1 polymer ?
#
loop_
_entity_poly.entity_id
_entity_poly.type
_entity_poly.pdbx_seq_one_letter_code
_entity_poly.pdbx_strand_id
1 'polypeptide(L)'
;GKDIFEDDRDRKVFLKTVGEMSERFEISVYAYVLMRNHYHLMVKTQRANLKKAMHWFGTTYTQRFNIRHSRKGHLFQGRYKSIIVQNDAYLLQLSCYIHRNPLRAGIVKRLADYRWSSFLAYAYGRKAPKWLQTDLILSQFESEDPYKGYRETVQRYAGEEERIWEDLRHGLILGTKKFVETIRKDFLPSEPQPAITQQIEVAKHNNPIQILQKAQRILKCDVKRFKKAGRVSGAEKEKRDLLIYLIWKAGVLSNDQIGELFGLSYSAVSHAVKSFKARMSLNKELTTNFDHLYSQFKL
;
A
#
# COMPACT_ATOMS: atom_id res chain seq x y z
N GLY A 1 -12.57 -3.28 -9.73
CA GLY A 1 -13.51 -2.54 -8.86
C GLY A 1 -14.48 -1.74 -9.70
N LYS A 2 -15.60 -1.34 -9.10
CA LYS A 2 -16.57 -0.47 -9.77
C LYS A 2 -15.97 0.93 -9.98
N ASP A 3 -16.42 1.61 -11.03
CA ASP A 3 -16.00 2.97 -11.30
C ASP A 3 -16.46 3.93 -10.22
N ILE A 4 -15.58 4.85 -9.83
CA ILE A 4 -15.89 5.93 -8.90
C ILE A 4 -15.99 7.29 -9.61
N PHE A 5 -15.77 7.29 -10.92
CA PHE A 5 -15.97 8.41 -11.84
C PHE A 5 -16.62 7.87 -13.11
N GLU A 6 -17.82 8.29 -13.41
CA GLU A 6 -18.49 7.95 -14.68
C GLU A 6 -18.09 8.93 -15.78
N ASP A 7 -17.90 10.21 -15.43
CA ASP A 7 -17.51 11.26 -16.35
C ASP A 7 -16.61 12.33 -15.73
N ASP A 8 -16.34 13.37 -16.51
CA ASP A 8 -15.50 14.49 -16.11
C ASP A 8 -16.13 15.38 -15.03
N ARG A 9 -17.46 15.40 -14.93
CA ARG A 9 -18.16 16.16 -13.89
C ARG A 9 -17.92 15.53 -12.52
N ASP A 10 -17.91 14.21 -12.44
CA ASP A 10 -17.56 13.49 -11.21
C ASP A 10 -16.15 13.82 -10.75
N ARG A 11 -15.18 13.82 -11.68
CA ARG A 11 -13.80 14.19 -11.37
C ARG A 11 -13.68 15.63 -10.90
N LYS A 12 -14.41 16.56 -11.49
CA LYS A 12 -14.47 17.96 -11.03
C LYS A 12 -15.05 18.07 -9.62
N VAL A 13 -16.15 17.35 -9.35
CA VAL A 13 -16.78 17.30 -8.02
C VAL A 13 -15.83 16.69 -6.99
N PHE A 14 -15.09 15.64 -7.36
CA PHE A 14 -14.08 15.04 -6.50
C PHE A 14 -12.99 16.03 -6.14
N LEU A 15 -12.37 16.70 -7.12
CA LEU A 15 -11.33 17.71 -6.90
C LEU A 15 -11.83 18.91 -6.07
N LYS A 16 -13.08 19.33 -6.29
CA LYS A 16 -13.72 20.33 -5.43
C LYS A 16 -13.80 19.84 -3.99
N THR A 17 -14.21 18.58 -3.78
CA THR A 17 -14.31 17.98 -2.44
C THR A 17 -12.93 17.81 -1.79
N VAL A 18 -11.88 17.54 -2.58
CA VAL A 18 -10.49 17.55 -2.07
C VAL A 18 -10.10 18.93 -1.57
N GLY A 19 -10.44 19.98 -2.31
CA GLY A 19 -10.18 21.37 -1.87
C GLY A 19 -10.91 21.73 -0.58
N GLU A 20 -12.19 21.38 -0.47
CA GLU A 20 -12.97 21.59 0.75
C GLU A 20 -12.40 20.79 1.96
N MET A 21 -11.91 19.57 1.72
CA MET A 21 -11.22 18.77 2.74
C MET A 21 -9.91 19.42 3.16
N SER A 22 -9.12 19.91 2.20
CA SER A 22 -7.84 20.60 2.45
C SER A 22 -8.05 21.80 3.38
N GLU A 23 -9.02 22.65 3.05
CA GLU A 23 -9.35 23.84 3.84
C GLU A 23 -9.90 23.48 5.22
N ARG A 24 -10.91 22.61 5.27
CA ARG A 24 -11.62 22.26 6.50
C ARG A 24 -10.75 21.58 7.55
N PHE A 25 -9.82 20.73 7.11
CA PHE A 25 -9.01 19.90 8.00
C PHE A 25 -7.53 20.30 8.04
N GLU A 26 -7.18 21.44 7.44
CA GLU A 26 -5.79 21.93 7.37
C GLU A 26 -4.85 20.85 6.79
N ILE A 27 -5.26 20.25 5.67
CA ILE A 27 -4.47 19.24 4.98
C ILE A 27 -3.81 19.84 3.75
N SER A 28 -2.48 19.79 3.68
CA SER A 28 -1.74 20.14 2.49
C SER A 28 -1.79 19.01 1.48
N VAL A 29 -2.14 19.31 0.23
CA VAL A 29 -2.15 18.33 -0.87
C VAL A 29 -1.00 18.64 -1.82
N TYR A 30 -0.12 17.67 -2.03
CA TYR A 30 1.07 17.82 -2.86
C TYR A 30 0.91 17.21 -4.25
N ALA A 31 0.31 16.04 -4.38
CA ALA A 31 0.10 15.42 -5.68
C ALA A 31 -1.21 14.63 -5.72
N TYR A 32 -1.78 14.49 -6.91
CA TYR A 32 -2.92 13.61 -7.12
C TYR A 32 -2.93 13.02 -8.54
N VAL A 33 -3.61 11.88 -8.64
CA VAL A 33 -4.09 11.31 -9.90
C VAL A 33 -5.42 10.61 -9.68
N LEU A 34 -6.37 10.86 -10.57
CA LEU A 34 -7.69 10.24 -10.56
C LEU A 34 -7.73 9.18 -11.66
N MET A 35 -7.72 7.92 -11.27
CA MET A 35 -7.91 6.80 -12.18
C MET A 35 -9.41 6.50 -12.31
N ARG A 36 -9.80 5.58 -13.17
CA ARG A 36 -11.22 5.28 -13.40
C ARG A 36 -11.97 4.81 -12.15
N ASN A 37 -11.37 3.91 -11.39
CA ASN A 37 -11.97 3.23 -10.25
C ASN A 37 -11.23 3.43 -8.92
N HIS A 38 -10.21 4.27 -8.91
CA HIS A 38 -9.43 4.62 -7.72
C HIS A 38 -8.73 5.97 -7.91
N TYR A 39 -8.09 6.44 -6.86
CA TYR A 39 -7.30 7.67 -6.88
C TYR A 39 -6.07 7.53 -5.98
N HIS A 40 -5.07 8.34 -6.23
CA HIS A 40 -3.94 8.57 -5.33
C HIS A 40 -3.90 10.03 -4.93
N LEU A 41 -3.66 10.27 -3.64
CA LEU A 41 -3.43 11.60 -3.08
C LEU A 41 -2.15 11.55 -2.24
N MET A 42 -1.27 12.51 -2.42
CA MET A 42 -0.14 12.75 -1.52
C MET A 42 -0.48 13.94 -0.65
N VAL A 43 -0.58 13.71 0.65
CA VAL A 43 -1.06 14.71 1.60
C VAL A 43 -0.17 14.79 2.84
N LYS A 44 -0.16 15.95 3.48
CA LYS A 44 0.43 16.17 4.80
C LYS A 44 -0.63 16.75 5.72
N THR A 45 -0.79 16.15 6.88
CA THR A 45 -1.68 16.65 7.93
C THR A 45 -0.89 17.51 8.91
N GLN A 46 -1.44 18.63 9.32
CA GLN A 46 -0.85 19.47 10.38
C GLN A 46 -1.21 18.94 11.77
N ARG A 47 -2.26 18.13 11.85
CA ARG A 47 -2.77 17.54 13.10
C ARG A 47 -3.05 16.05 12.86
N ALA A 48 -3.21 15.27 13.93
CA ALA A 48 -3.56 13.83 13.85
C ALA A 48 -5.05 13.62 13.46
N ASN A 49 -5.47 14.18 12.33
CA ASN A 49 -6.88 14.24 11.91
C ASN A 49 -7.19 13.54 10.57
N LEU A 50 -6.24 12.82 9.98
CA LEU A 50 -6.41 12.16 8.67
C LEU A 50 -7.65 11.27 8.63
N LYS A 51 -7.91 10.50 9.70
CA LYS A 51 -9.09 9.62 9.79
C LYS A 51 -10.39 10.41 9.67
N LYS A 52 -10.50 11.54 10.37
CA LYS A 52 -11.69 12.41 10.32
C LYS A 52 -11.86 13.06 8.96
N ALA A 53 -10.78 13.54 8.38
CA ALA A 53 -10.78 14.16 7.06
C ALA A 53 -11.18 13.19 5.95
N MET A 54 -10.58 12.00 5.92
CA MET A 54 -10.88 10.98 4.91
C MET A 54 -12.28 10.38 5.07
N HIS A 55 -12.79 10.27 6.29
CA HIS A 55 -14.18 9.87 6.53
C HIS A 55 -15.14 10.91 5.95
N TRP A 56 -14.94 12.18 6.30
CA TRP A 56 -15.75 13.28 5.78
C TRP A 56 -15.69 13.35 4.24
N PHE A 57 -14.49 13.28 3.69
CA PHE A 57 -14.26 13.30 2.25
C PHE A 57 -15.00 12.16 1.53
N GLY A 58 -14.81 10.92 2.01
CA GLY A 58 -15.43 9.74 1.41
C GLY A 58 -16.96 9.79 1.47
N THR A 59 -17.52 10.23 2.60
CA THR A 59 -18.97 10.39 2.80
C THR A 59 -19.51 11.48 1.88
N THR A 60 -18.89 12.66 1.88
CA THR A 60 -19.33 13.80 1.08
C THR A 60 -19.29 13.52 -0.41
N TYR A 61 -18.19 12.93 -0.90
CA TYR A 61 -18.11 12.58 -2.31
C TYR A 61 -19.11 11.48 -2.69
N THR A 62 -19.27 10.45 -1.86
CA THR A 62 -20.27 9.38 -2.09
C THR A 62 -21.68 9.94 -2.17
N GLN A 63 -22.05 10.85 -1.28
CA GLN A 63 -23.39 11.50 -1.32
C GLN A 63 -23.57 12.29 -2.61
N ARG A 64 -22.60 13.13 -3.00
CA ARG A 64 -22.65 13.92 -4.23
C ARG A 64 -22.76 13.05 -5.48
N PHE A 65 -21.99 11.97 -5.52
CA PHE A 65 -22.01 11.01 -6.61
C PHE A 65 -23.37 10.28 -6.68
N ASN A 66 -23.87 9.77 -5.55
CA ASN A 66 -25.13 9.03 -5.48
C ASN A 66 -26.33 9.90 -5.86
N ILE A 67 -26.38 11.15 -5.39
CA ILE A 67 -27.44 12.10 -5.77
C ILE A 67 -27.41 12.33 -7.29
N ARG A 68 -26.22 12.57 -7.85
CA ARG A 68 -26.09 12.84 -9.27
C ARG A 68 -26.50 11.67 -10.16
N HIS A 69 -26.17 10.44 -9.74
CA HIS A 69 -26.40 9.24 -10.52
C HIS A 69 -27.65 8.45 -10.07
N SER A 70 -28.51 9.03 -9.22
CA SER A 70 -29.71 8.38 -8.68
C SER A 70 -29.41 7.01 -8.06
N ARG A 71 -28.25 6.89 -7.37
CA ARG A 71 -27.76 5.65 -6.75
C ARG A 71 -27.94 5.68 -5.23
N LYS A 72 -27.90 4.47 -4.64
CA LYS A 72 -27.91 4.27 -3.18
C LYS A 72 -26.74 3.35 -2.78
N GLY A 73 -26.30 3.48 -1.52
CA GLY A 73 -25.28 2.60 -0.94
C GLY A 73 -23.85 3.09 -1.12
N HIS A 74 -22.90 2.20 -0.82
CA HIS A 74 -21.47 2.53 -0.82
C HIS A 74 -20.90 2.69 -2.24
N LEU A 75 -20.14 3.76 -2.44
CA LEU A 75 -19.35 3.97 -3.66
C LEU A 75 -17.97 3.29 -3.53
N PHE A 76 -17.31 3.49 -2.39
CA PHE A 76 -16.02 2.89 -2.11
C PHE A 76 -16.17 1.50 -1.50
N GLN A 77 -15.33 0.54 -1.94
CA GLN A 77 -15.36 -0.85 -1.47
C GLN A 77 -14.80 -1.07 -0.06
N GLY A 78 -14.36 -0.01 0.60
CA GLY A 78 -13.78 -0.08 1.93
C GLY A 78 -13.14 1.23 2.37
N ARG A 79 -12.40 1.17 3.46
CA ARG A 79 -11.67 2.32 3.99
C ARG A 79 -10.50 2.68 3.05
N TYR A 80 -10.08 3.95 3.07
CA TYR A 80 -8.87 4.38 2.37
C TYR A 80 -7.64 3.61 2.90
N LYS A 81 -6.66 3.42 2.02
CA LYS A 81 -5.34 2.90 2.39
C LYS A 81 -4.38 4.08 2.48
N SER A 82 -3.57 4.11 3.52
CA SER A 82 -2.55 5.15 3.69
C SER A 82 -1.18 4.54 3.88
N ILE A 83 -0.17 5.21 3.34
CA ILE A 83 1.24 4.91 3.54
C ILE A 83 1.86 6.14 4.21
N ILE A 84 2.55 5.93 5.32
CA ILE A 84 3.33 6.98 5.97
C ILE A 84 4.65 7.09 5.22
N VAL A 85 5.00 8.30 4.81
CA VAL A 85 6.21 8.56 4.01
C VAL A 85 7.21 9.33 4.85
N GLN A 86 8.44 8.83 4.90
CA GLN A 86 9.55 9.55 5.51
C GLN A 86 9.94 10.72 4.61
N ASN A 87 10.09 11.89 5.16
CA ASN A 87 10.68 13.13 4.64
C ASN A 87 10.68 13.41 3.12
N ASP A 88 11.33 14.50 2.75
CA ASP A 88 11.33 15.11 1.42
C ASP A 88 12.00 14.26 0.33
N ALA A 89 12.95 13.38 0.69
CA ALA A 89 13.65 12.53 -0.28
C ALA A 89 12.71 11.57 -1.03
N TYR A 90 11.68 11.07 -0.36
CA TYR A 90 10.68 10.18 -0.99
C TYR A 90 9.55 10.95 -1.69
N LEU A 91 9.35 12.24 -1.38
CA LEU A 91 8.24 13.01 -1.94
C LEU A 91 8.35 13.18 -3.46
N LEU A 92 9.55 13.48 -3.96
CA LEU A 92 9.79 13.59 -5.40
C LEU A 92 9.51 12.26 -6.11
N GLN A 93 10.10 11.18 -5.62
CA GLN A 93 9.92 9.84 -6.21
C GLN A 93 8.45 9.40 -6.16
N LEU A 94 7.76 9.65 -5.03
CA LEU A 94 6.35 9.32 -4.88
C LEU A 94 5.45 10.17 -5.78
N SER A 95 5.79 11.45 -5.99
CA SER A 95 5.07 12.30 -6.95
C SER A 95 5.23 11.78 -8.38
N CYS A 96 6.45 11.36 -8.77
CA CYS A 96 6.70 10.71 -10.05
C CYS A 96 5.87 9.44 -10.21
N TYR A 97 5.86 8.57 -9.20
CA TYR A 97 5.04 7.37 -9.19
C TYR A 97 3.55 7.68 -9.37
N ILE A 98 3.01 8.64 -8.62
CA ILE A 98 1.60 9.06 -8.72
C ILE A 98 1.28 9.55 -10.12
N HIS A 99 2.11 10.42 -10.67
CA HIS A 99 1.86 11.01 -11.98
C HIS A 99 2.01 10.01 -13.14
N ARG A 100 2.84 8.97 -12.98
CA ARG A 100 3.04 7.94 -14.02
C ARG A 100 1.95 6.86 -14.04
N ASN A 101 1.05 6.83 -13.06
CA ASN A 101 -0.03 5.83 -13.01
C ASN A 101 -0.84 5.70 -14.31
N PRO A 102 -1.27 6.79 -15.00
CA PRO A 102 -2.03 6.68 -16.24
C PRO A 102 -1.22 6.06 -17.38
N LEU A 103 0.08 6.35 -17.45
CA LEU A 103 0.98 5.77 -18.45
C LEU A 103 1.19 4.27 -18.19
N ARG A 104 1.45 3.91 -16.93
CA ARG A 104 1.62 2.52 -16.49
C ARG A 104 0.38 1.67 -16.70
N ALA A 105 -0.79 2.28 -16.53
CA ALA A 105 -2.08 1.63 -16.81
C ALA A 105 -2.46 1.59 -18.30
N GLY A 106 -1.60 2.10 -19.20
CA GLY A 106 -1.86 2.14 -20.63
C GLY A 106 -3.00 3.07 -21.07
N ILE A 107 -3.44 3.99 -20.20
CA ILE A 107 -4.55 4.92 -20.47
C ILE A 107 -4.11 6.01 -21.45
N VAL A 108 -2.87 6.45 -21.35
CA VAL A 108 -2.28 7.45 -22.25
C VAL A 108 -0.88 7.03 -22.70
N LYS A 109 -0.45 7.53 -23.87
CA LYS A 109 0.93 7.35 -24.35
C LYS A 109 1.88 8.45 -23.85
N ARG A 110 1.35 9.60 -23.48
CA ARG A 110 2.10 10.75 -22.94
C ARG A 110 1.39 11.27 -21.71
N LEU A 111 2.13 11.54 -20.63
CA LEU A 111 1.57 12.04 -19.37
C LEU A 111 0.86 13.39 -19.53
N ALA A 112 1.33 14.22 -20.47
CA ALA A 112 0.73 15.52 -20.77
C ALA A 112 -0.71 15.41 -21.29
N ASP A 113 -1.10 14.27 -21.83
CA ASP A 113 -2.44 14.03 -22.37
C ASP A 113 -3.45 13.65 -21.27
N TYR A 114 -2.95 13.39 -20.05
CA TYR A 114 -3.81 13.02 -18.91
C TYR A 114 -4.11 14.19 -18.00
N ARG A 115 -5.25 14.81 -18.17
CA ARG A 115 -5.64 16.04 -17.44
C ARG A 115 -6.11 15.82 -16.01
N TRP A 116 -6.37 14.56 -15.59
CA TRP A 116 -6.89 14.23 -14.29
C TRP A 116 -5.79 13.88 -13.26
N SER A 117 -4.69 14.58 -13.36
CA SER A 117 -3.58 14.53 -12.43
C SER A 117 -2.99 15.93 -12.21
N SER A 118 -2.22 16.07 -11.14
CA SER A 118 -1.44 17.30 -10.89
C SER A 118 -0.18 17.42 -11.76
N PHE A 119 0.09 16.47 -12.66
CA PHE A 119 1.30 16.45 -13.49
C PHE A 119 1.54 17.75 -14.26
N LEU A 120 0.50 18.32 -14.87
CA LEU A 120 0.66 19.53 -15.70
C LEU A 120 1.08 20.76 -14.88
N ALA A 121 0.69 20.83 -13.62
CA ALA A 121 1.14 21.90 -12.72
C ALA A 121 2.64 21.78 -12.43
N TYR A 122 3.11 20.56 -12.22
CA TYR A 122 4.52 20.25 -11.96
C TYR A 122 5.42 20.33 -13.19
N ALA A 123 4.92 19.86 -14.32
CA ALA A 123 5.75 19.69 -15.52
C ALA A 123 5.75 20.91 -16.46
N TYR A 124 4.74 21.78 -16.37
CA TYR A 124 4.53 22.86 -17.31
C TYR A 124 4.06 24.17 -16.65
N GLY A 125 4.07 24.25 -15.31
CA GLY A 125 3.64 25.45 -14.59
C GLY A 125 2.18 25.83 -14.85
N ARG A 126 1.33 24.88 -15.30
CA ARG A 126 -0.07 25.19 -15.54
C ARG A 126 -0.78 25.56 -14.22
N LYS A 127 -1.75 26.47 -14.33
CA LYS A 127 -2.52 26.95 -13.18
C LYS A 127 -3.05 25.78 -12.36
N ALA A 128 -2.58 25.70 -11.13
CA ALA A 128 -3.00 24.71 -10.14
C ALA A 128 -4.19 25.21 -9.32
N PRO A 129 -5.02 24.32 -8.77
CA PRO A 129 -5.97 24.69 -7.74
C PRO A 129 -5.23 25.29 -6.53
N LYS A 130 -5.84 26.26 -5.84
CA LYS A 130 -5.20 26.96 -4.69
C LYS A 130 -4.78 26.01 -3.55
N TRP A 131 -5.46 24.89 -3.41
CA TRP A 131 -5.16 23.89 -2.39
C TRP A 131 -4.00 22.93 -2.76
N LEU A 132 -3.53 22.92 -4.02
CA LEU A 132 -2.40 22.12 -4.45
C LEU A 132 -1.10 22.88 -4.20
N GLN A 133 -0.22 22.31 -3.41
CA GLN A 133 1.08 22.89 -3.07
C GLN A 133 2.18 22.18 -3.88
N THR A 134 2.78 22.90 -4.83
CA THR A 134 3.81 22.34 -5.71
C THR A 134 5.22 22.70 -5.26
N ASP A 135 5.37 23.79 -4.50
CA ASP A 135 6.65 24.44 -4.21
C ASP A 135 7.63 23.52 -3.47
N LEU A 136 7.14 22.72 -2.51
CA LEU A 136 7.99 21.80 -1.74
C LEU A 136 8.74 20.79 -2.61
N ILE A 137 8.13 20.33 -3.69
CA ILE A 137 8.75 19.37 -4.61
C ILE A 137 9.54 20.10 -5.69
N LEU A 138 9.02 21.19 -6.22
CA LEU A 138 9.71 21.96 -7.26
C LEU A 138 10.96 22.64 -6.74
N SER A 139 11.02 23.04 -5.47
CA SER A 139 12.22 23.63 -4.84
C SER A 139 13.38 22.65 -4.71
N GLN A 140 13.17 21.34 -4.94
CA GLN A 140 14.28 20.36 -4.99
C GLN A 140 15.09 20.45 -6.28
N PHE A 141 14.65 21.25 -7.26
CA PHE A 141 15.35 21.49 -8.51
C PHE A 141 16.08 22.83 -8.45
N GLU A 142 17.40 22.78 -8.40
CA GLU A 142 18.28 23.97 -8.39
C GLU A 142 18.43 24.62 -9.79
N SER A 143 17.56 24.27 -10.76
CA SER A 143 17.63 24.77 -12.14
C SER A 143 16.78 26.02 -12.33
N GLU A 144 17.14 26.86 -13.32
CA GLU A 144 16.34 28.02 -13.71
C GLU A 144 14.92 27.65 -14.16
N ASP A 145 14.71 26.41 -14.65
CA ASP A 145 13.40 25.85 -14.99
C ASP A 145 13.12 24.56 -14.19
N PRO A 146 12.52 24.66 -12.98
CA PRO A 146 12.19 23.51 -12.17
C PRO A 146 11.12 22.61 -12.82
N TYR A 147 10.28 23.16 -13.70
CA TYR A 147 9.28 22.39 -14.44
C TYR A 147 9.94 21.45 -15.46
N LYS A 148 10.97 21.91 -16.13
CA LYS A 148 11.78 21.08 -17.03
C LYS A 148 12.51 20.00 -16.24
N GLY A 149 13.13 20.35 -15.13
CA GLY A 149 13.78 19.39 -14.23
C GLY A 149 12.83 18.30 -13.78
N TYR A 150 11.60 18.67 -13.40
CA TYR A 150 10.57 17.70 -13.02
C TYR A 150 10.18 16.79 -14.19
N ARG A 151 9.95 17.32 -15.39
CA ARG A 151 9.62 16.50 -16.59
C ARG A 151 10.67 15.45 -16.88
N GLU A 152 11.94 15.85 -16.88
CA GLU A 152 13.07 14.94 -17.13
C GLU A 152 13.18 13.86 -16.05
N THR A 153 12.97 14.23 -14.80
CA THR A 153 12.97 13.29 -13.67
C THR A 153 11.86 12.27 -13.79
N VAL A 154 10.62 12.70 -14.10
CA VAL A 154 9.48 11.78 -14.29
C VAL A 154 9.72 10.82 -15.46
N GLN A 155 10.41 11.27 -16.52
CA GLN A 155 10.76 10.40 -17.66
C GLN A 155 11.81 9.35 -17.27
N ARG A 156 12.88 9.77 -16.58
CA ARG A 156 13.94 8.87 -16.08
C ARG A 156 13.43 7.87 -15.06
N TYR A 157 12.45 8.26 -14.26
CA TYR A 157 11.86 7.41 -13.21
C TYR A 157 11.24 6.11 -13.74
N ALA A 158 11.05 5.94 -15.04
CA ALA A 158 10.55 4.69 -15.63
C ALA A 158 11.35 3.45 -15.23
N GLY A 159 12.67 3.58 -15.08
CA GLY A 159 13.56 2.49 -14.67
C GLY A 159 13.68 2.28 -13.14
N GLU A 160 13.06 3.16 -12.34
CA GLU A 160 13.22 3.18 -10.88
C GLU A 160 11.89 2.92 -10.13
N GLU A 161 10.79 2.74 -10.85
CA GLU A 161 9.45 2.62 -10.24
C GLU A 161 9.32 1.49 -9.22
N GLU A 162 10.07 0.40 -9.39
CA GLU A 162 10.05 -0.73 -8.45
C GLU A 162 10.83 -0.44 -7.18
N ARG A 163 11.92 0.34 -7.29
CA ARG A 163 12.84 0.60 -6.17
C ARG A 163 12.21 1.34 -5.00
N ILE A 164 11.27 2.26 -5.26
CA ILE A 164 10.60 2.99 -4.18
C ILE A 164 9.89 2.04 -3.21
N TRP A 165 9.40 0.90 -3.71
CA TRP A 165 8.66 -0.07 -2.91
C TRP A 165 9.56 -1.04 -2.15
N GLU A 166 10.86 -1.08 -2.45
CA GLU A 166 11.86 -1.85 -1.68
C GLU A 166 11.97 -1.32 -0.24
N ASP A 167 11.74 -0.02 -0.04
CA ASP A 167 11.73 0.64 1.27
C ASP A 167 10.35 0.66 1.93
N LEU A 168 9.32 0.08 1.29
CA LEU A 168 8.01 -0.07 1.89
C LEU A 168 8.04 -1.18 2.95
N ARG A 169 7.85 -0.78 4.21
CA ARG A 169 7.84 -1.70 5.35
C ARG A 169 6.42 -1.92 5.84
N HIS A 170 6.08 -3.17 6.12
CA HIS A 170 4.76 -3.59 6.61
C HIS A 170 3.58 -3.15 5.71
N GLY A 171 3.83 -2.81 4.45
CA GLY A 171 2.82 -2.24 3.55
C GLY A 171 2.29 -0.86 3.94
N LEU A 172 2.91 -0.17 4.92
CA LEU A 172 2.37 1.03 5.57
C LEU A 172 3.37 2.18 5.72
N ILE A 173 4.67 1.90 5.79
CA ILE A 173 5.70 2.91 6.06
C ILE A 173 6.73 2.85 4.94
N LEU A 174 6.87 3.96 4.21
CA LEU A 174 7.90 4.16 3.20
C LEU A 174 9.04 4.97 3.82
N GLY A 175 10.18 4.33 4.02
CA GLY A 175 11.32 4.97 4.66
C GLY A 175 12.38 3.99 5.14
N THR A 176 13.46 4.55 5.68
CA THR A 176 14.59 3.79 6.22
C THR A 176 14.20 2.93 7.43
N LYS A 177 14.97 1.89 7.71
CA LYS A 177 14.78 1.04 8.91
C LYS A 177 14.71 1.87 10.19
N LYS A 178 15.61 2.86 10.33
CA LYS A 178 15.63 3.77 11.50
C LYS A 178 14.32 4.55 11.65
N PHE A 179 13.76 5.04 10.55
CA PHE A 179 12.47 5.74 10.57
C PHE A 179 11.33 4.82 11.01
N VAL A 180 11.29 3.60 10.50
CA VAL A 180 10.30 2.58 10.91
C VAL A 180 10.39 2.31 12.41
N GLU A 181 11.60 2.16 12.95
CA GLU A 181 11.83 1.95 14.38
C GLU A 181 11.38 3.16 15.22
N THR A 182 11.65 4.38 14.76
CA THR A 182 11.17 5.62 15.41
C THR A 182 9.63 5.66 15.44
N ILE A 183 8.98 5.43 14.30
CA ILE A 183 7.51 5.42 14.23
C ILE A 183 6.93 4.37 15.20
N ARG A 184 7.56 3.21 15.30
CA ARG A 184 7.11 2.14 16.21
C ARG A 184 7.26 2.53 17.66
N LYS A 185 8.41 3.08 18.04
CA LYS A 185 8.72 3.45 19.41
C LYS A 185 7.86 4.61 19.91
N ASP A 186 7.69 5.64 19.07
CA ASP A 186 7.16 6.92 19.51
C ASP A 186 5.66 7.08 19.26
N PHE A 187 5.10 6.34 18.30
CA PHE A 187 3.72 6.55 17.84
C PHE A 187 2.80 5.33 17.92
N LEU A 188 3.35 4.14 18.18
CA LEU A 188 2.50 2.97 18.36
C LEU A 188 2.29 2.67 19.85
N PRO A 189 1.05 2.35 20.24
CA PRO A 189 0.78 1.91 21.59
C PRO A 189 1.50 0.57 21.85
N SER A 190 1.92 0.37 23.10
CA SER A 190 2.54 -0.89 23.54
C SER A 190 1.64 -2.11 23.29
N GLU A 191 0.32 -1.90 23.33
CA GLU A 191 -0.68 -2.91 22.96
C GLU A 191 -1.50 -2.41 21.75
N PRO A 192 -1.45 -3.12 20.59
CA PRO A 192 -2.22 -2.74 19.41
C PRO A 192 -3.71 -2.90 19.67
N GLN A 193 -4.50 -1.90 19.26
CA GLN A 193 -5.95 -2.02 19.32
C GLN A 193 -6.46 -3.00 18.25
N PRO A 194 -7.22 -4.06 18.62
CA PRO A 194 -7.71 -5.08 17.66
C PRO A 194 -8.54 -4.48 16.49
N ALA A 195 -9.17 -3.34 16.72
CA ALA A 195 -9.97 -2.64 15.69
C ALA A 195 -9.13 -1.93 14.62
N ILE A 196 -7.80 -1.79 14.83
CA ILE A 196 -6.90 -1.07 13.92
C ILE A 196 -5.89 -2.05 13.34
N THR A 197 -6.29 -2.74 12.28
CA THR A 197 -5.47 -3.73 11.56
C THR A 197 -4.06 -3.22 11.24
N GLN A 198 -3.93 -1.93 10.92
CA GLN A 198 -2.65 -1.29 10.61
C GLN A 198 -1.71 -1.20 11.81
N GLN A 199 -2.22 -0.97 13.03
CA GLN A 199 -1.40 -1.00 14.24
C GLN A 199 -0.86 -2.40 14.52
N ILE A 200 -1.69 -3.43 14.26
CA ILE A 200 -1.27 -4.82 14.40
C ILE A 200 -0.15 -5.16 13.42
N GLU A 201 -0.24 -4.71 12.16
CA GLU A 201 0.79 -4.98 11.15
C GLU A 201 2.13 -4.33 11.49
N VAL A 202 2.12 -3.09 12.00
CA VAL A 202 3.36 -2.39 12.40
C VAL A 202 3.91 -2.87 13.74
N ALA A 203 3.04 -3.28 14.67
CA ALA A 203 3.45 -3.82 15.97
C ALA A 203 3.98 -5.25 15.91
N LYS A 204 3.75 -5.98 14.82
CA LYS A 204 4.26 -7.34 14.62
C LYS A 204 5.79 -7.35 14.57
N HIS A 205 6.38 -7.61 15.73
CA HIS A 205 7.84 -7.65 15.96
C HIS A 205 8.49 -8.97 15.52
N ASN A 206 7.87 -9.73 14.63
CA ASN A 206 8.33 -11.06 14.37
C ASN A 206 9.34 -11.08 13.22
N ASN A 207 10.61 -11.25 13.57
CA ASN A 207 11.63 -11.62 12.62
C ASN A 207 11.21 -12.93 11.92
N PRO A 208 10.97 -12.94 10.60
CA PRO A 208 10.50 -14.12 9.89
C PRO A 208 11.40 -15.35 10.09
N ILE A 209 12.71 -15.12 10.27
CA ILE A 209 13.69 -16.18 10.55
C ILE A 209 13.45 -16.80 11.95
N GLN A 210 13.13 -15.98 12.94
CA GLN A 210 12.84 -16.47 14.31
C GLN A 210 11.52 -17.24 14.34
N ILE A 211 10.49 -16.76 13.62
CA ILE A 211 9.22 -17.47 13.47
C ILE A 211 9.47 -18.84 12.85
N LEU A 212 10.21 -18.87 11.73
CA LEU A 212 10.58 -20.09 11.02
C LEU A 212 11.35 -21.06 11.93
N GLN A 213 12.39 -20.59 12.61
CA GLN A 213 13.19 -21.42 13.51
C GLN A 213 12.37 -22.02 14.64
N LYS A 214 11.50 -21.21 15.28
CA LYS A 214 10.62 -21.69 16.33
C LYS A 214 9.59 -22.69 15.79
N ALA A 215 8.95 -22.40 14.65
CA ALA A 215 7.99 -23.29 14.03
C ALA A 215 8.62 -24.61 13.55
N GLN A 216 9.83 -24.59 13.01
CA GLN A 216 10.59 -25.78 12.64
C GLN A 216 10.85 -26.71 13.84
N ARG A 217 11.19 -26.12 15.01
CA ARG A 217 11.39 -26.90 16.25
C ARG A 217 10.09 -27.58 16.70
N ILE A 218 8.97 -26.85 16.67
CA ILE A 218 7.65 -27.37 17.08
C ILE A 218 7.19 -28.48 16.13
N LEU A 219 7.32 -28.25 14.81
CA LEU A 219 6.87 -29.20 13.78
C LEU A 219 7.89 -30.31 13.47
N LYS A 220 9.06 -30.28 14.12
CA LYS A 220 10.16 -31.21 13.85
C LYS A 220 10.45 -31.39 12.36
N CYS A 221 10.72 -30.25 11.67
CA CYS A 221 11.03 -30.24 10.22
C CYS A 221 12.13 -29.23 9.91
N ASP A 222 12.76 -29.36 8.73
CA ASP A 222 13.82 -28.46 8.26
C ASP A 222 13.45 -27.81 6.93
N VAL A 223 13.35 -26.49 6.90
CA VAL A 223 13.02 -25.69 5.70
C VAL A 223 14.10 -25.83 4.64
N LYS A 224 15.37 -26.00 5.01
CA LYS A 224 16.46 -26.22 4.04
C LYS A 224 16.26 -27.50 3.23
N ARG A 225 15.66 -28.52 3.86
CA ARG A 225 15.30 -29.76 3.18
C ARG A 225 14.21 -29.53 2.13
N PHE A 226 13.20 -28.72 2.44
CA PHE A 226 12.15 -28.35 1.46
C PHE A 226 12.70 -27.59 0.26
N LYS A 227 13.66 -26.68 0.49
CA LYS A 227 14.32 -25.94 -0.59
C LYS A 227 15.12 -26.84 -1.54
N LYS A 228 15.73 -27.89 -1.02
CA LYS A 228 16.55 -28.83 -1.81
C LYS A 228 15.73 -29.93 -2.47
N ALA A 229 14.55 -30.25 -1.96
CA ALA A 229 13.73 -31.34 -2.47
C ALA A 229 12.96 -30.89 -3.72
N GLY A 230 13.17 -31.54 -4.86
CA GLY A 230 12.45 -31.23 -6.11
C GLY A 230 10.94 -31.50 -6.01
N ARG A 231 10.51 -32.49 -5.21
CA ARG A 231 9.09 -32.79 -4.96
C ARG A 231 8.90 -33.21 -3.50
N VAL A 232 7.96 -32.56 -2.81
CA VAL A 232 7.58 -32.86 -1.44
C VAL A 232 6.15 -33.42 -1.45
N SER A 233 5.91 -34.54 -0.75
CA SER A 233 4.61 -35.24 -0.69
C SER A 233 4.24 -35.67 0.74
N GLY A 234 3.00 -36.10 0.94
CA GLY A 234 2.50 -36.63 2.21
C GLY A 234 2.62 -35.62 3.37
N ALA A 235 2.95 -36.12 4.55
CA ALA A 235 3.06 -35.34 5.78
C ALA A 235 4.10 -34.20 5.70
N GLU A 236 5.19 -34.39 4.96
CA GLU A 236 6.20 -33.34 4.77
C GLU A 236 5.66 -32.17 3.91
N LYS A 237 4.82 -32.44 2.93
CA LYS A 237 4.12 -31.39 2.16
C LYS A 237 3.18 -30.61 3.07
N GLU A 238 2.47 -31.29 3.96
CA GLU A 238 1.55 -30.63 4.88
C GLU A 238 2.29 -29.69 5.84
N LYS A 239 3.41 -30.13 6.43
CA LYS A 239 4.26 -29.30 7.28
C LYS A 239 4.80 -28.08 6.51
N ARG A 240 5.25 -28.29 5.28
CA ARG A 240 5.73 -27.20 4.41
C ARG A 240 4.62 -26.18 4.14
N ASP A 241 3.43 -26.62 3.72
CA ASP A 241 2.31 -25.77 3.37
C ASP A 241 1.78 -25.04 4.60
N LEU A 242 1.83 -25.65 5.79
CA LEU A 242 1.51 -25.03 7.08
C LEU A 242 2.51 -23.93 7.43
N LEU A 243 3.82 -24.17 7.26
CA LEU A 243 4.85 -23.15 7.48
C LEU A 243 4.70 -21.97 6.50
N ILE A 244 4.45 -22.25 5.22
CA ILE A 244 4.19 -21.24 4.21
C ILE A 244 2.98 -20.38 4.62
N TYR A 245 1.88 -21.03 5.04
CA TYR A 245 0.67 -20.33 5.46
C TYR A 245 0.89 -19.52 6.75
N LEU A 246 1.66 -20.04 7.70
CA LEU A 246 2.03 -19.34 8.94
C LEU A 246 2.79 -18.03 8.63
N ILE A 247 3.84 -18.09 7.81
CA ILE A 247 4.64 -16.91 7.44
C ILE A 247 3.81 -15.92 6.62
N TRP A 248 3.00 -16.44 5.70
CA TRP A 248 2.09 -15.62 4.91
C TRP A 248 1.05 -14.90 5.78
N LYS A 249 0.42 -15.61 6.71
CA LYS A 249 -0.57 -15.06 7.65
C LYS A 249 0.06 -14.05 8.61
N ALA A 250 1.30 -14.26 8.99
CA ALA A 250 2.07 -13.33 9.79
C ALA A 250 2.33 -11.99 9.05
N GLY A 251 2.24 -11.96 7.72
CA GLY A 251 2.39 -10.75 6.92
C GLY A 251 3.80 -10.14 6.92
N VAL A 252 4.81 -10.92 7.27
CA VAL A 252 6.20 -10.44 7.45
C VAL A 252 7.06 -10.58 6.21
N LEU A 253 6.62 -11.38 5.22
CA LEU A 253 7.31 -11.60 3.95
C LEU A 253 6.33 -11.55 2.79
N SER A 254 6.81 -11.10 1.61
CA SER A 254 6.10 -11.23 0.34
C SER A 254 6.09 -12.67 -0.17
N ASN A 255 5.22 -12.99 -1.13
CA ASN A 255 5.19 -14.32 -1.73
C ASN A 255 6.51 -14.68 -2.41
N ASP A 256 7.23 -13.71 -3.00
CA ASP A 256 8.55 -13.93 -3.60
C ASP A 256 9.58 -14.31 -2.54
N GLN A 257 9.62 -13.55 -1.44
CA GLN A 257 10.51 -13.84 -0.31
C GLN A 257 10.21 -15.19 0.36
N ILE A 258 8.93 -15.56 0.47
CA ILE A 258 8.52 -16.90 0.93
C ILE A 258 9.00 -17.94 -0.09
N GLY A 259 8.84 -17.66 -1.38
CA GLY A 259 9.31 -18.53 -2.46
C GLY A 259 10.81 -18.81 -2.38
N GLU A 260 11.61 -17.78 -2.17
CA GLU A 260 13.07 -17.91 -1.98
C GLU A 260 13.45 -18.82 -0.79
N LEU A 261 12.71 -18.73 0.32
CA LEU A 261 12.95 -19.56 1.51
C LEU A 261 12.65 -21.05 1.25
N PHE A 262 11.59 -21.33 0.52
CA PHE A 262 11.11 -22.70 0.29
C PHE A 262 11.50 -23.29 -1.06
N GLY A 263 12.18 -22.56 -1.94
CA GLY A 263 12.52 -22.99 -3.29
C GLY A 263 11.30 -23.09 -4.20
N LEU A 264 10.36 -22.14 -4.08
CA LEU A 264 9.09 -22.11 -4.82
C LEU A 264 8.95 -20.82 -5.61
N SER A 265 8.18 -20.87 -6.71
CA SER A 265 7.78 -19.65 -7.43
C SER A 265 6.68 -18.89 -6.69
N TYR A 266 6.50 -17.62 -7.01
CA TYR A 266 5.39 -16.78 -6.50
C TYR A 266 4.03 -17.46 -6.64
N SER A 267 3.76 -18.03 -7.82
CA SER A 267 2.50 -18.74 -8.11
C SER A 267 2.32 -19.99 -7.27
N ALA A 268 3.41 -20.74 -7.04
CA ALA A 268 3.38 -21.94 -6.21
C ALA A 268 3.10 -21.59 -4.73
N VAL A 269 3.66 -20.50 -4.21
CA VAL A 269 3.35 -19.98 -2.86
C VAL A 269 1.89 -19.57 -2.76
N SER A 270 1.38 -18.79 -3.72
CA SER A 270 -0.03 -18.37 -3.77
C SER A 270 -0.98 -19.57 -3.81
N HIS A 271 -0.64 -20.60 -4.60
CA HIS A 271 -1.41 -21.84 -4.68
C HIS A 271 -1.38 -22.63 -3.35
N ALA A 272 -0.21 -22.77 -2.73
CA ALA A 272 -0.05 -23.45 -1.44
C ALA A 272 -0.90 -22.78 -0.34
N VAL A 273 -0.88 -21.44 -0.28
CA VAL A 273 -1.69 -20.65 0.66
C VAL A 273 -3.19 -20.88 0.44
N LYS A 274 -3.67 -20.77 -0.82
CA LYS A 274 -5.08 -20.98 -1.16
C LYS A 274 -5.53 -22.42 -0.84
N SER A 275 -4.73 -23.40 -1.23
CA SER A 275 -5.00 -24.82 -0.98
C SER A 275 -5.03 -25.14 0.52
N PHE A 276 -4.07 -24.62 1.29
CA PHE A 276 -4.03 -24.85 2.73
C PHE A 276 -5.23 -24.21 3.43
N LYS A 277 -5.59 -22.97 3.09
CA LYS A 277 -6.78 -22.28 3.60
C LYS A 277 -8.08 -23.04 3.31
N ALA A 278 -8.22 -23.58 2.10
CA ALA A 278 -9.38 -24.40 1.73
C ALA A 278 -9.45 -25.71 2.53
N ARG A 279 -8.31 -26.37 2.77
CA ARG A 279 -8.25 -27.59 3.62
C ARG A 279 -8.60 -27.30 5.08
N MET A 280 -8.13 -26.17 5.63
CA MET A 280 -8.51 -25.76 6.99
C MET A 280 -10.02 -25.57 7.15
N SER A 281 -10.70 -24.97 6.16
CA SER A 281 -12.17 -24.79 6.24
C SER A 281 -12.96 -26.10 6.25
N LEU A 282 -12.36 -27.21 5.80
CA LEU A 282 -12.99 -28.54 5.73
C LEU A 282 -12.51 -29.48 6.85
N ASN A 283 -11.40 -29.15 7.52
CA ASN A 283 -10.79 -30.02 8.53
C ASN A 283 -10.58 -29.25 9.85
N LYS A 284 -11.41 -29.53 10.85
CA LYS A 284 -11.36 -28.89 12.18
C LYS A 284 -10.05 -29.19 12.91
N GLU A 285 -9.51 -30.40 12.80
CA GLU A 285 -8.26 -30.78 13.44
C GLU A 285 -7.07 -29.96 12.90
N LEU A 286 -7.00 -29.79 11.57
CA LEU A 286 -5.99 -28.97 10.92
C LEU A 286 -6.09 -27.50 11.35
N THR A 287 -7.31 -26.99 11.52
CA THR A 287 -7.56 -25.63 12.02
C THR A 287 -7.08 -25.49 13.46
N THR A 288 -7.44 -26.42 14.33
CA THR A 288 -7.03 -26.43 15.75
C THR A 288 -5.50 -26.49 15.87
N ASN A 289 -4.85 -27.38 15.11
CA ASN A 289 -3.39 -27.52 15.08
C ASN A 289 -2.71 -26.22 14.60
N PHE A 290 -3.27 -25.57 13.58
CA PHE A 290 -2.76 -24.30 13.11
C PHE A 290 -2.94 -23.19 14.15
N ASP A 291 -4.12 -23.07 14.76
CA ASP A 291 -4.42 -22.03 15.76
C ASP A 291 -3.56 -22.22 17.01
N HIS A 292 -3.33 -23.47 17.43
CA HIS A 292 -2.39 -23.78 18.51
C HIS A 292 -0.96 -23.35 18.15
N LEU A 293 -0.48 -23.67 16.94
CA LEU A 293 0.82 -23.24 16.47
C LEU A 293 0.89 -21.71 16.38
N TYR A 294 -0.12 -21.07 15.82
CA TYR A 294 -0.18 -19.63 15.61
C TYR A 294 -0.17 -18.86 16.94
N SER A 295 -0.88 -19.36 17.96
CA SER A 295 -0.92 -18.76 19.30
C SER A 295 0.45 -18.73 20.00
N GLN A 296 1.36 -19.65 19.64
CA GLN A 296 2.71 -19.71 20.20
C GLN A 296 3.60 -18.52 19.78
N PHE A 297 3.19 -17.75 18.77
CA PHE A 297 3.99 -16.67 18.23
C PHE A 297 3.51 -15.27 18.63
N LYS A 298 2.40 -15.14 19.35
CA LYS A 298 1.77 -13.84 19.66
C LYS A 298 1.66 -12.96 18.39
N LEU A 299 1.30 -13.58 17.25
CA LEU A 299 1.22 -12.96 15.92
C LEU A 299 -0.12 -12.24 15.72
#